data_ba2bc63729f5654bf768f3b92512c337
#
_entry.id   ba2bc63729f5654bf768f3b92512c337
#
_cell.length_a   1.000
_cell.length_b   1.000
_cell.length_c   1.000
_cell.angle_alpha   90.00
_cell.angle_beta   90.00
_cell.angle_gamma   90.00
#
_symmetry.space_group_name_H-M   'P 1'
#
loop_
_entity.id
_entity.type
_entity.pdbx_description
1 polymer ?
#
loop_
_entity_poly.entity_id
_entity_poly.type
_entity_poly.pdbx_seq_one_letter_code
_entity_poly.pdbx_strand_id
1 'polypeptide(L)'
;GICAALWADWWGFKHEAYDMTIANIAIVDQARDGTGCAIVHSDDESGIQRLNQEAAKALAAGRRAGFEISEGRAMTWITKNPAKSLGILDQTGTLDTGKDADVVIWSGNPFSIYTKAEQVYIDGALAFDKATNFMPHTDFDLGVKEWEDK
;
A
#
# COMPACT_ATOMS: atom_id res chain seq x y z
N GLY A 1 -18.62 6.96 -8.45
CA GLY A 1 -18.92 6.64 -7.05
C GLY A 1 -17.87 7.28 -6.14
N ILE A 2 -18.18 7.39 -4.86
CA ILE A 2 -17.28 7.95 -3.85
C ILE A 2 -16.39 6.81 -3.31
N CYS A 3 -15.09 7.04 -3.16
CA CYS A 3 -14.18 6.12 -2.47
C CYS A 3 -14.07 6.50 -0.99
N ALA A 4 -13.81 5.51 -0.13
CA ALA A 4 -13.54 5.70 1.28
C ALA A 4 -12.09 5.29 1.60
N ALA A 5 -11.31 6.21 2.16
CA ALA A 5 -9.97 5.96 2.67
C ALA A 5 -10.07 5.53 4.13
N LEU A 6 -9.51 4.36 4.45
CA LEU A 6 -9.74 3.66 5.71
C LEU A 6 -8.43 3.07 6.24
N TRP A 7 -8.31 2.97 7.56
CA TRP A 7 -7.24 2.26 8.25
C TRP A 7 -7.52 0.76 8.36
N ALA A 8 -6.47 -0.06 8.27
CA ALA A 8 -6.58 -1.51 8.32
C ALA A 8 -6.91 -2.04 9.72
N ASP A 9 -6.25 -1.54 10.77
CA ASP A 9 -6.32 -2.14 12.11
C ASP A 9 -6.09 -1.17 13.27
N TRP A 10 -6.42 0.10 13.09
CA TRP A 10 -6.25 1.13 14.11
C TRP A 10 -7.39 1.14 15.16
N TRP A 11 -8.03 0.02 15.34
CA TRP A 11 -9.03 -0.15 16.38
C TRP A 11 -8.47 0.18 17.75
N GLY A 12 -9.23 0.99 18.50
CA GLY A 12 -8.94 1.28 19.90
C GLY A 12 -7.70 2.15 20.16
N PHE A 13 -7.01 2.69 19.12
CA PHE A 13 -5.85 3.54 19.34
C PHE A 13 -6.21 4.90 19.98
N LYS A 14 -7.46 5.33 19.85
CA LYS A 14 -8.05 6.49 20.53
C LYS A 14 -9.55 6.28 20.71
N HIS A 15 -10.17 7.12 21.53
CA HIS A 15 -11.56 6.94 21.95
C HIS A 15 -12.54 6.91 20.76
N GLU A 16 -12.32 7.76 19.76
CA GLU A 16 -13.17 7.83 18.57
C GLU A 16 -13.06 6.59 17.66
N ALA A 17 -12.01 5.80 17.81
CA ALA A 17 -11.78 4.57 17.05
C ALA A 17 -12.16 3.30 17.84
N TYR A 18 -12.83 3.44 18.99
CA TYR A 18 -13.18 2.29 19.84
C TYR A 18 -14.15 1.32 19.15
N ASP A 19 -15.09 1.82 18.37
CA ASP A 19 -16.10 1.03 17.67
C ASP A 19 -15.66 0.59 16.27
N MET A 20 -14.42 0.86 15.89
CA MET A 20 -13.91 0.48 14.58
C MET A 20 -13.87 -1.04 14.40
N THR A 21 -14.40 -1.53 13.29
CA THR A 21 -14.22 -2.94 12.89
C THR A 21 -12.96 -3.11 12.05
N ILE A 22 -12.17 -4.14 12.32
CA ILE A 22 -10.98 -4.47 11.53
C ILE A 22 -11.31 -4.97 10.10
N ALA A 23 -12.57 -5.31 9.82
CA ALA A 23 -13.05 -5.69 8.50
C ALA A 23 -13.61 -4.51 7.69
N ASN A 24 -13.45 -3.27 8.15
CA ASN A 24 -14.04 -2.06 7.56
C ASN A 24 -13.74 -1.91 6.07
N ILE A 25 -12.49 -2.15 5.64
CA ILE A 25 -12.06 -2.05 4.24
C ILE A 25 -12.78 -3.09 3.39
N ALA A 26 -12.87 -4.34 3.87
CA ALA A 26 -13.59 -5.41 3.19
C ALA A 26 -15.10 -5.12 3.08
N ILE A 27 -15.72 -4.59 4.15
CA ILE A 27 -17.13 -4.21 4.17
C ILE A 27 -17.41 -3.14 3.11
N VAL A 28 -16.56 -2.10 3.05
CA VAL A 28 -16.71 -1.02 2.05
C VAL A 28 -16.44 -1.54 0.64
N ASP A 29 -15.41 -2.38 0.46
CA ASP A 29 -15.07 -2.95 -0.85
C ASP A 29 -16.19 -3.83 -1.40
N GLN A 30 -16.81 -4.64 -0.54
CA GLN A 30 -17.89 -5.54 -0.92
C GLN A 30 -19.28 -4.89 -0.92
N ALA A 31 -19.39 -3.63 -0.51
CA ALA A 31 -20.63 -2.90 -0.57
C ALA A 31 -21.18 -2.84 -2.02
N ARG A 32 -22.51 -2.82 -2.16
CA ARG A 32 -23.19 -2.73 -3.45
C ARG A 32 -22.73 -3.84 -4.42
N ASP A 33 -22.79 -5.09 -3.96
CA ASP A 33 -22.44 -6.28 -4.75
C ASP A 33 -20.98 -6.26 -5.27
N GLY A 34 -20.05 -5.83 -4.41
CA GLY A 34 -18.61 -5.81 -4.73
C GLY A 34 -18.17 -4.64 -5.63
N THR A 35 -19.00 -3.62 -5.79
CA THR A 35 -18.65 -2.40 -6.56
C THR A 35 -18.17 -1.25 -5.68
N GLY A 36 -17.95 -1.50 -4.39
CA GLY A 36 -17.43 -0.53 -3.44
C GLY A 36 -16.03 -0.04 -3.83
N CYS A 37 -15.66 1.15 -3.36
CA CYS A 37 -14.35 1.74 -3.60
C CYS A 37 -13.68 1.99 -2.26
N ALA A 38 -12.94 0.99 -1.76
CA ALA A 38 -12.13 1.10 -0.57
C ALA A 38 -10.69 1.49 -0.91
N ILE A 39 -10.07 2.31 -0.07
CA ILE A 39 -8.66 2.70 -0.14
C ILE A 39 -8.04 2.42 1.22
N VAL A 40 -6.86 1.82 1.23
CA VAL A 40 -6.03 1.69 2.43
C VAL A 40 -5.11 2.90 2.52
N HIS A 41 -5.08 3.55 3.69
CA HIS A 41 -4.13 4.64 3.95
C HIS A 41 -3.45 4.47 5.33
N SER A 42 -2.32 5.14 5.52
CA SER A 42 -1.52 5.04 6.74
C SER A 42 -1.84 6.13 7.76
N ASP A 43 -2.12 7.35 7.31
CA ASP A 43 -2.26 8.56 8.12
C ASP A 43 -1.02 8.90 8.98
N ASP A 44 0.13 8.32 8.65
CA ASP A 44 1.42 8.63 9.25
C ASP A 44 2.58 8.34 8.29
N GLU A 45 3.68 9.05 8.48
CA GLU A 45 4.87 8.97 7.63
C GLU A 45 5.61 7.63 7.76
N SER A 46 5.55 6.99 8.93
CA SER A 46 6.21 5.70 9.14
C SER A 46 5.39 4.52 8.59
N GLY A 47 4.07 4.68 8.49
CA GLY A 47 3.16 3.67 7.94
C GLY A 47 3.12 3.63 6.42
N ILE A 48 3.34 4.77 5.74
CA ILE A 48 3.19 4.88 4.29
C ILE A 48 4.08 3.90 3.50
N GLN A 49 5.28 3.62 3.98
CA GLN A 49 6.20 2.67 3.35
C GLN A 49 5.74 1.21 3.45
N ARG A 50 4.69 0.90 4.20
CA ARG A 50 4.17 -0.45 4.46
C ARG A 50 2.73 -0.66 4.02
N LEU A 51 2.23 0.16 3.10
CA LEU A 51 0.83 0.08 2.65
C LEU A 51 0.45 -1.30 2.07
N ASN A 52 1.40 -2.02 1.48
CA ASN A 52 1.19 -3.40 1.06
C ASN A 52 0.87 -4.33 2.24
N GLN A 53 1.51 -4.13 3.40
CA GLN A 53 1.24 -4.90 4.61
C GLN A 53 -0.08 -4.48 5.27
N GLU A 54 -0.42 -3.19 5.22
CA GLU A 54 -1.73 -2.70 5.67
C GLU A 54 -2.87 -3.32 4.83
N ALA A 55 -2.70 -3.37 3.51
CA ALA A 55 -3.64 -4.05 2.62
C ALA A 55 -3.72 -5.57 2.91
N ALA A 56 -2.60 -6.22 3.24
CA ALA A 56 -2.58 -7.63 3.64
C ALA A 56 -3.37 -7.89 4.93
N LYS A 57 -3.22 -7.02 5.94
CA LYS A 57 -4.00 -7.09 7.18
C LYS A 57 -5.50 -6.94 6.92
N ALA A 58 -5.88 -5.96 6.11
CA ALA A 58 -7.28 -5.72 5.72
C ALA A 58 -7.86 -6.92 4.95
N LEU A 59 -7.10 -7.50 4.02
CA LEU A 59 -7.50 -8.69 3.27
C LEU A 59 -7.72 -9.89 4.20
N ALA A 60 -6.78 -10.12 5.12
CA ALA A 60 -6.90 -11.21 6.10
C ALA A 60 -8.11 -11.01 7.04
N ALA A 61 -8.37 -9.78 7.48
CA ALA A 61 -9.53 -9.44 8.30
C ALA A 61 -10.84 -9.69 7.54
N GLY A 62 -10.92 -9.25 6.29
CA GLY A 62 -12.07 -9.48 5.42
C GLY A 62 -12.35 -10.96 5.19
N ARG A 63 -11.33 -11.76 4.90
CA ARG A 63 -11.47 -13.22 4.73
C ARG A 63 -11.93 -13.91 6.01
N ARG A 64 -11.43 -13.51 7.18
CA ARG A 64 -11.93 -14.01 8.48
C ARG A 64 -13.39 -13.62 8.74
N ALA A 65 -13.83 -12.48 8.23
CA ALA A 65 -15.22 -12.05 8.32
C ALA A 65 -16.15 -12.72 7.27
N GLY A 66 -15.62 -13.63 6.44
CA GLY A 66 -16.40 -14.41 5.46
C GLY A 66 -16.49 -13.80 4.07
N PHE A 67 -15.75 -12.73 3.78
CA PHE A 67 -15.73 -12.15 2.43
C PHE A 67 -14.74 -12.89 1.52
N GLU A 68 -15.18 -13.24 0.32
CA GLU A 68 -14.30 -13.82 -0.72
C GLU A 68 -13.63 -12.71 -1.52
N ILE A 69 -12.42 -12.35 -1.12
CA ILE A 69 -11.63 -11.27 -1.75
C ILE A 69 -10.33 -11.87 -2.29
N SER A 70 -10.07 -11.66 -3.58
CA SER A 70 -8.80 -12.02 -4.21
C SER A 70 -7.68 -11.04 -3.85
N GLU A 71 -6.43 -11.48 -3.95
CA GLU A 71 -5.25 -10.61 -3.77
C GLU A 71 -5.22 -9.49 -4.83
N GLY A 72 -5.56 -9.81 -6.08
CA GLY A 72 -5.67 -8.81 -7.13
C GLY A 72 -6.72 -7.72 -6.82
N ARG A 73 -7.83 -8.09 -6.18
CA ARG A 73 -8.82 -7.12 -5.71
C ARG A 73 -8.25 -6.27 -4.58
N ALA A 74 -7.60 -6.88 -3.61
CA ALA A 74 -6.98 -6.14 -2.50
C ALA A 74 -5.85 -5.19 -2.97
N MET A 75 -5.10 -5.55 -4.01
CA MET A 75 -4.11 -4.68 -4.61
C MET A 75 -4.74 -3.39 -5.14
N THR A 76 -5.97 -3.41 -5.63
CA THR A 76 -6.64 -2.19 -6.09
C THR A 76 -6.86 -1.15 -5.00
N TRP A 77 -6.86 -1.54 -3.72
CA TRP A 77 -7.05 -0.63 -2.58
C TRP A 77 -5.87 0.33 -2.38
N ILE A 78 -4.68 -0.04 -2.90
CA ILE A 78 -3.46 0.76 -2.81
C ILE A 78 -2.93 1.22 -4.17
N THR A 79 -3.65 0.93 -5.26
CA THR A 79 -3.25 1.31 -6.63
C THR A 79 -4.39 1.99 -7.37
N LYS A 80 -5.28 1.24 -7.99
CA LYS A 80 -6.38 1.71 -8.84
C LYS A 80 -7.36 2.64 -8.11
N ASN A 81 -7.75 2.27 -6.88
CA ASN A 81 -8.77 3.02 -6.15
C ASN A 81 -8.26 4.40 -5.69
N PRO A 82 -7.02 4.55 -5.17
CA PRO A 82 -6.42 5.88 -4.94
C PRO A 82 -6.36 6.73 -6.20
N ALA A 83 -5.88 6.19 -7.31
CA ALA A 83 -5.82 6.92 -8.59
C ALA A 83 -7.20 7.37 -9.06
N LYS A 84 -8.21 6.52 -8.93
CA LYS A 84 -9.61 6.86 -9.21
C LYS A 84 -10.12 7.99 -8.31
N SER A 85 -9.81 7.94 -7.02
CA SER A 85 -10.24 8.96 -6.05
C SER A 85 -9.63 10.32 -6.32
N LEU A 86 -8.38 10.34 -6.77
CA LEU A 86 -7.65 11.55 -7.15
C LEU A 86 -8.00 12.07 -8.55
N GLY A 87 -8.75 11.29 -9.34
CA GLY A 87 -9.13 11.67 -10.71
C GLY A 87 -8.01 11.52 -11.73
N ILE A 88 -6.99 10.68 -11.45
CA ILE A 88 -5.82 10.44 -12.32
C ILE A 88 -5.75 8.99 -12.81
N LEU A 89 -6.86 8.25 -12.76
CA LEU A 89 -6.88 6.84 -13.17
C LEU A 89 -6.57 6.64 -14.67
N ASP A 90 -6.75 7.65 -15.49
CA ASP A 90 -6.35 7.65 -16.89
C ASP A 90 -4.83 7.74 -17.07
N GLN A 91 -4.12 8.25 -16.08
CA GLN A 91 -2.66 8.43 -16.10
C GLN A 91 -1.93 7.28 -15.41
N THR A 92 -2.37 6.85 -14.22
CA THR A 92 -1.68 5.84 -13.40
C THR A 92 -2.63 4.92 -12.64
N GLY A 93 -2.12 4.07 -11.75
CA GLY A 93 -2.87 3.18 -10.86
C GLY A 93 -3.20 1.81 -11.45
N THR A 94 -2.89 1.56 -12.72
CA THR A 94 -2.98 0.26 -13.40
C THR A 94 -1.85 0.10 -14.41
N LEU A 95 -1.52 -1.15 -14.76
CA LEU A 95 -0.46 -1.47 -15.74
C LEU A 95 -1.00 -1.52 -17.18
N ASP A 96 -1.92 -0.64 -17.54
CA ASP A 96 -2.45 -0.56 -18.88
C ASP A 96 -1.49 0.20 -19.81
N THR A 97 -1.43 -0.20 -21.08
CA THR A 97 -0.60 0.47 -22.10
C THR A 97 -0.99 1.95 -22.22
N GLY A 98 -0.01 2.82 -22.24
CA GLY A 98 -0.19 4.28 -22.40
C GLY A 98 -0.33 5.04 -21.10
N LYS A 99 -0.19 4.37 -19.94
CA LYS A 99 -0.11 5.01 -18.63
C LYS A 99 1.31 5.20 -18.16
N ASP A 100 1.48 6.03 -17.14
CA ASP A 100 2.75 6.22 -16.44
C ASP A 100 3.21 4.87 -15.86
N ALA A 101 4.47 4.55 -16.07
CA ALA A 101 5.05 3.29 -15.64
C ALA A 101 5.55 3.39 -14.18
N ASP A 102 4.60 3.53 -13.24
CA ASP A 102 4.83 3.44 -11.80
C ASP A 102 4.75 1.96 -11.40
N VAL A 103 5.89 1.29 -11.33
CA VAL A 103 5.95 -0.17 -11.17
C VAL A 103 6.89 -0.55 -10.04
N VAL A 104 6.43 -1.47 -9.19
CA VAL A 104 7.27 -2.11 -8.17
C VAL A 104 7.44 -3.59 -8.51
N ILE A 105 8.69 -4.03 -8.61
CA ILE A 105 9.04 -5.44 -8.75
C ILE A 105 9.35 -5.99 -7.36
N TRP A 106 8.64 -7.04 -6.97
CA TRP A 106 8.72 -7.65 -5.67
C TRP A 106 9.45 -9.00 -5.71
N SER A 107 10.17 -9.35 -4.63
CA SER A 107 10.84 -10.65 -4.49
C SER A 107 9.86 -11.84 -4.33
N GLY A 108 8.57 -11.58 -4.18
CA GLY A 108 7.53 -12.57 -4.00
C GLY A 108 6.16 -11.91 -3.86
N ASN A 109 5.22 -12.57 -3.18
CA ASN A 109 3.90 -12.00 -2.94
C ASN A 109 4.00 -10.69 -2.13
N PRO A 110 3.54 -9.53 -2.66
CA PRO A 110 3.65 -8.24 -1.98
C PRO A 110 2.91 -8.17 -0.65
N PHE A 111 1.95 -9.06 -0.39
CA PHE A 111 1.25 -9.16 0.89
C PHE A 111 1.98 -9.97 1.95
N SER A 112 3.12 -10.57 1.63
CA SER A 112 3.98 -11.26 2.60
C SER A 112 4.93 -10.29 3.28
N ILE A 113 5.05 -10.37 4.61
CA ILE A 113 6.02 -9.59 5.39
C ILE A 113 7.48 -9.90 5.06
N TYR A 114 7.74 -11.04 4.42
CA TYR A 114 9.09 -11.45 3.99
C TYR A 114 9.47 -10.90 2.61
N THR A 115 8.50 -10.41 1.85
CA THR A 115 8.72 -9.86 0.51
C THR A 115 9.28 -8.45 0.60
N LYS A 116 10.23 -8.16 -0.29
CA LYS A 116 10.88 -6.85 -0.41
C LYS A 116 10.75 -6.33 -1.84
N ALA A 117 10.68 -5.01 -2.00
CA ALA A 117 10.85 -4.40 -3.30
C ALA A 117 12.26 -4.69 -3.81
N GLU A 118 12.37 -5.23 -5.02
CA GLU A 118 13.63 -5.47 -5.72
C GLU A 118 13.98 -4.26 -6.58
N GLN A 119 13.00 -3.73 -7.31
CA GLN A 119 13.14 -2.53 -8.13
C GLN A 119 11.88 -1.68 -8.05
N VAL A 120 12.04 -0.36 -8.16
CA VAL A 120 10.95 0.61 -8.24
C VAL A 120 11.18 1.52 -9.44
N TYR A 121 10.17 1.63 -10.26
CA TYR A 121 10.14 2.55 -11.39
C TYR A 121 9.09 3.62 -11.14
N ILE A 122 9.42 4.87 -11.48
CA ILE A 122 8.53 6.03 -11.43
C ILE A 122 8.60 6.69 -12.81
N ASP A 123 7.47 6.87 -13.47
CA ASP A 123 7.41 7.36 -14.86
C ASP A 123 8.32 6.57 -15.81
N GLY A 124 8.48 5.28 -15.57
CA GLY A 124 9.37 4.41 -16.35
C GLY A 124 10.86 4.56 -16.04
N ALA A 125 11.26 5.51 -15.20
CA ALA A 125 12.63 5.66 -14.75
C ALA A 125 12.90 4.76 -13.54
N LEU A 126 14.05 4.07 -13.53
CA LEU A 126 14.48 3.27 -12.37
C LEU A 126 14.84 4.19 -11.20
N ALA A 127 13.97 4.23 -10.19
CA ALA A 127 14.14 5.05 -9.00
C ALA A 127 14.85 4.32 -7.85
N PHE A 128 14.72 2.98 -7.79
CA PHE A 128 15.37 2.16 -6.78
C PHE A 128 15.73 0.79 -7.36
N ASP A 129 16.94 0.31 -7.04
CA ASP A 129 17.39 -1.05 -7.34
C ASP A 129 18.16 -1.60 -6.14
N LYS A 130 17.62 -2.63 -5.53
CA LYS A 130 18.22 -3.30 -4.37
C LYS A 130 19.60 -3.91 -4.68
N ALA A 131 19.86 -4.29 -5.94
CA ALA A 131 21.14 -4.88 -6.35
C ALA A 131 22.30 -3.87 -6.37
N THR A 132 22.01 -2.57 -6.44
CA THR A 132 23.05 -1.52 -6.52
C THR A 132 23.58 -1.05 -5.16
N ASN A 133 23.37 -1.80 -4.08
CA ASN A 133 23.85 -1.47 -2.73
C ASN A 133 23.36 -0.10 -2.21
N PHE A 134 22.17 0.29 -2.60
CA PHE A 134 21.54 1.44 -1.97
C PHE A 134 21.24 1.09 -0.50
N MET A 135 22.20 1.38 0.37
CA MET A 135 21.97 1.40 1.81
C MET A 135 21.21 2.69 2.10
N PRO A 136 19.91 2.64 2.46
CA PRO A 136 19.25 3.84 2.92
C PRO A 136 20.01 4.38 4.10
N HIS A 137 20.44 5.65 4.01
CA HIS A 137 21.06 6.32 5.15
C HIS A 137 20.02 6.34 6.28
N THR A 138 20.38 5.75 7.42
CA THR A 138 19.60 5.90 8.63
C THR A 138 20.17 7.06 9.43
N ASP A 139 19.35 7.71 10.26
CA ASP A 139 19.81 8.77 11.14
C ASP A 139 20.94 8.29 12.10
N PHE A 140 21.01 6.98 12.33
CA PHE A 140 22.10 6.34 13.10
C PHE A 140 23.41 6.23 12.32
N ASP A 141 23.36 6.14 10.99
CA ASP A 141 24.54 6.00 10.14
C ASP A 141 25.15 7.35 9.74
N LEU A 142 24.32 8.41 9.69
CA LEU A 142 24.75 9.74 9.25
C LEU A 142 25.85 10.37 10.14
N GLY A 143 25.90 10.03 11.42
CA GLY A 143 26.93 10.51 12.34
C GLY A 143 28.25 9.74 12.31
N VAL A 144 28.30 8.55 11.71
CA VAL A 144 29.46 7.64 11.77
C VAL A 144 30.27 7.68 10.48
N LYS A 145 29.66 7.86 9.32
CA LYS A 145 30.34 7.80 8.01
C LYS A 145 31.12 9.04 7.63
N GLU A 146 30.80 10.21 8.16
CA GLU A 146 31.54 11.45 7.86
C GLU A 146 32.96 11.50 8.47
N TRP A 147 33.30 10.58 9.39
CA TRP A 147 34.58 10.57 10.08
C TRP A 147 35.60 9.59 9.48
N GLU A 148 35.17 8.65 8.64
CA GLU A 148 36.08 7.65 8.05
C GLU A 148 36.68 8.10 6.71
N ASP A 149 36.10 9.13 6.03
CA ASP A 149 36.57 9.66 4.75
C ASP A 149 37.47 10.94 4.88
N LYS A 150 38.03 11.22 6.05
CA LYS A 150 39.04 12.27 6.31
C LYS A 150 40.31 11.69 6.90
#